data_8f28d0bb045d142cc24d5caa518cfe06
#
_entry.id   8f28d0bb045d142cc24d5caa518cfe06
#
_cell.length_a   1.000
_cell.length_b   1.000
_cell.length_c   1.000
_cell.angle_alpha   90.00
_cell.angle_beta   90.00
_cell.angle_gamma   90.00
#
_symmetry.space_group_name_H-M   'P 1'
#
loop_
_entity.id
_entity.type
_entity.pdbx_description
1 polymer ?
#
loop_
_entity_poly.entity_id
_entity_poly.type
_entity_poly.pdbx_seq_one_letter_code
_entity_poly.pdbx_strand_id
1 'polypeptide(L)'
;MVLQNILSKKLLPIVFLLLVSNNISAQKTVRDDLYVKDTLVNFTGKFKRAIAVNGQIPMPTLVFTEGDTAEIYVHNLLKEETSLHWHGLFLPNKEDGVPNLTQMPIKPNTTHVYHFPIIQNGTHWYHSHSGLQEQIGMYANFIMLKKSDDKTFRKGIDDLPTVPIVLSEWTDLKPENIHRMLHNANDYPALKKNAVQSYAEAIKAGHFKTKLKNEWKRMLAMDVSDVYYEKIFMNGKPSTDLKGIDGKELKAGDKVRLRISNGGASSYFWLTYAGGKITVVANDGNDVEPVEVDRLIIAVSETYDIIVTIPAENTAF
;
A
#
# COMPACT_ATOMS: atom_id res chain seq x y z
N MET A 1 -35.61 61.34 12.95
CA MET A 1 -34.13 61.12 12.96
C MET A 1 -33.66 60.11 13.98
N VAL A 2 -34.41 59.77 15.03
CA VAL A 2 -33.96 58.75 16.06
C VAL A 2 -34.27 57.32 15.65
N LEU A 3 -35.32 57.04 14.85
CA LEU A 3 -35.66 55.66 14.41
C LEU A 3 -34.71 55.10 13.34
N GLN A 4 -34.10 55.93 12.50
CA GLN A 4 -33.17 55.45 11.48
C GLN A 4 -31.81 54.99 12.05
N ASN A 5 -31.40 55.57 13.19
CA ASN A 5 -30.15 55.19 13.86
C ASN A 5 -30.24 53.91 14.69
N ILE A 6 -31.44 53.45 15.04
CA ILE A 6 -31.64 52.21 15.80
C ILE A 6 -31.67 50.98 14.86
N LEU A 7 -32.22 51.12 13.66
CA LEU A 7 -32.22 50.04 12.66
C LEU A 7 -30.83 49.75 12.08
N SER A 8 -30.01 50.77 11.88
CA SER A 8 -28.66 50.58 11.32
C SER A 8 -27.68 49.87 12.30
N LYS A 9 -27.85 50.12 13.61
CA LYS A 9 -27.00 49.48 14.64
C LYS A 9 -27.38 48.05 14.98
N LYS A 10 -28.60 47.63 14.70
CA LYS A 10 -29.06 46.22 14.92
C LYS A 10 -28.88 45.34 13.69
N LEU A 11 -28.81 45.90 12.48
CA LEU A 11 -28.56 45.15 11.25
C LEU A 11 -27.08 44.79 11.06
N LEU A 12 -26.14 45.63 11.55
CA LEU A 12 -24.71 45.40 11.40
C LEU A 12 -24.21 44.07 12.04
N PRO A 13 -24.60 43.70 13.29
CA PRO A 13 -24.19 42.44 13.87
C PRO A 13 -24.85 41.21 13.20
N ILE A 14 -26.08 41.37 12.66
CA ILE A 14 -26.77 40.26 11.97
C ILE A 14 -26.12 39.98 10.60
N VAL A 15 -25.72 41.03 9.87
CA VAL A 15 -24.98 40.91 8.60
C VAL A 15 -23.57 40.34 8.85
N PHE A 16 -22.91 40.73 9.94
CA PHE A 16 -21.61 40.18 10.34
C PHE A 16 -21.73 38.70 10.76
N LEU A 17 -22.80 38.32 11.47
CA LEU A 17 -23.07 36.92 11.82
C LEU A 17 -23.36 36.05 10.58
N LEU A 18 -24.08 36.59 9.58
CA LEU A 18 -24.35 35.92 8.31
C LEU A 18 -23.11 35.77 7.40
N LEU A 19 -22.15 36.72 7.48
CA LEU A 19 -20.90 36.66 6.74
C LEU A 19 -19.87 35.68 7.36
N VAL A 20 -19.93 35.46 8.68
CA VAL A 20 -19.07 34.50 9.37
C VAL A 20 -19.58 33.07 9.21
N SER A 21 -20.88 32.86 8.94
CA SER A 21 -21.47 31.52 8.78
C SER A 21 -21.20 30.85 7.43
N ASN A 22 -20.55 31.54 6.46
CA ASN A 22 -20.37 31.02 5.10
C ASN A 22 -19.04 30.24 4.85
N ASN A 23 -18.25 29.99 5.89
CA ASN A 23 -16.99 29.23 5.74
C ASN A 23 -16.94 27.93 6.58
N ILE A 24 -18.08 27.36 6.95
CA ILE A 24 -18.08 25.99 7.44
C ILE A 24 -18.08 25.10 6.20
N SER A 25 -16.89 24.78 5.70
CA SER A 25 -16.74 23.67 4.77
C SER A 25 -17.25 22.42 5.49
N ALA A 26 -18.42 21.92 5.07
CA ALA A 26 -18.99 20.73 5.66
C ALA A 26 -17.99 19.59 5.48
N GLN A 27 -17.60 18.97 6.58
CA GLN A 27 -16.77 17.77 6.57
C GLN A 27 -17.48 16.71 5.75
N LYS A 28 -16.86 16.23 4.67
CA LYS A 28 -17.44 15.26 3.76
C LYS A 28 -17.24 13.86 4.34
N THR A 29 -18.31 13.09 4.49
CA THR A 29 -18.21 11.66 4.74
C THR A 29 -18.05 10.95 3.40
N VAL A 30 -16.99 10.18 3.27
CA VAL A 30 -16.70 9.36 2.09
C VAL A 30 -16.92 7.90 2.49
N ARG A 31 -17.81 7.24 1.75
CA ARG A 31 -18.16 5.84 1.99
C ARG A 31 -17.49 4.95 0.96
N ASP A 32 -16.89 3.86 1.46
CA ASP A 32 -16.37 2.76 0.66
C ASP A 32 -16.94 1.42 1.15
N ASP A 33 -17.33 0.55 0.21
CA ASP A 33 -17.81 -0.81 0.49
C ASP A 33 -16.78 -1.81 -0.05
N LEU A 34 -16.18 -2.61 0.85
CA LEU A 34 -15.14 -3.59 0.58
C LEU A 34 -15.66 -5.01 0.77
N TYR A 35 -15.85 -5.74 -0.32
CA TYR A 35 -16.32 -7.13 -0.33
C TYR A 35 -15.13 -8.09 -0.38
N VAL A 36 -14.80 -8.70 0.74
CA VAL A 36 -13.67 -9.61 0.90
C VAL A 36 -14.10 -11.04 0.53
N LYS A 37 -13.46 -11.64 -0.48
CA LYS A 37 -13.87 -12.93 -1.01
C LYS A 37 -12.68 -13.79 -1.45
N ASP A 38 -12.77 -15.10 -1.23
CA ASP A 38 -11.85 -16.08 -1.83
C ASP A 38 -11.90 -16.05 -3.35
N THR A 39 -10.74 -16.17 -3.96
CA THR A 39 -10.58 -16.30 -5.41
C THR A 39 -9.47 -17.28 -5.76
N LEU A 40 -9.40 -17.66 -7.03
CA LEU A 40 -8.28 -18.41 -7.59
C LEU A 40 -7.51 -17.52 -8.56
N VAL A 41 -6.21 -17.48 -8.39
CA VAL A 41 -5.29 -16.78 -9.30
C VAL A 41 -4.34 -17.76 -9.98
N ASN A 42 -3.83 -17.37 -11.15
CA ASN A 42 -2.84 -18.11 -11.90
C ASN A 42 -1.72 -17.18 -12.37
N PHE A 43 -0.78 -16.87 -11.48
CA PHE A 43 0.34 -15.98 -11.80
C PHE A 43 1.57 -16.73 -12.36
N THR A 44 1.64 -18.05 -12.15
CA THR A 44 2.84 -18.87 -12.42
C THR A 44 2.56 -20.09 -13.31
N GLY A 45 1.36 -20.21 -13.86
CA GLY A 45 0.87 -21.40 -14.55
C GLY A 45 0.14 -22.39 -13.62
N LYS A 46 0.00 -22.06 -12.33
CA LYS A 46 -0.70 -22.90 -11.34
C LYS A 46 -1.80 -22.10 -10.66
N PHE A 47 -2.98 -22.70 -10.54
CA PHE A 47 -4.06 -22.11 -9.77
C PHE A 47 -3.78 -22.17 -8.27
N LYS A 48 -3.89 -21.03 -7.61
CA LYS A 48 -3.69 -20.88 -6.17
C LYS A 48 -4.82 -20.07 -5.55
N ARG A 49 -5.15 -20.40 -4.29
CA ARG A 49 -6.06 -19.61 -3.48
C ARG A 49 -5.43 -18.23 -3.23
N ALA A 50 -6.25 -17.21 -3.38
CA ALA A 50 -5.96 -15.83 -3.00
C ALA A 50 -7.23 -15.20 -2.41
N ILE A 51 -7.11 -14.02 -1.83
CA ILE A 51 -8.25 -13.24 -1.37
C ILE A 51 -8.29 -11.95 -2.17
N ALA A 52 -9.42 -11.72 -2.82
CA ALA A 52 -9.70 -10.49 -3.55
C ALA A 52 -10.67 -9.62 -2.77
N VAL A 53 -10.50 -8.30 -2.88
CA VAL A 53 -11.45 -7.31 -2.39
C VAL A 53 -12.02 -6.58 -3.60
N ASN A 54 -13.35 -6.54 -3.69
CA ASN A 54 -14.07 -6.03 -4.88
C ASN A 54 -13.58 -6.67 -6.19
N GLY A 55 -13.16 -7.94 -6.14
CA GLY A 55 -12.65 -8.70 -7.29
C GLY A 55 -11.23 -8.35 -7.73
N GLN A 56 -10.46 -7.60 -6.97
CA GLN A 56 -9.10 -7.16 -7.33
C GLN A 56 -8.05 -7.66 -6.33
N ILE A 57 -6.83 -7.82 -6.82
CA ILE A 57 -5.58 -8.03 -6.09
C ILE A 57 -4.51 -7.17 -6.79
N PRO A 58 -3.85 -6.25 -6.08
CA PRO A 58 -4.10 -5.75 -4.72
C PRO A 58 -5.54 -5.27 -4.51
N MET A 59 -5.95 -5.07 -3.25
CA MET A 59 -7.25 -4.48 -2.91
C MET A 59 -7.42 -3.10 -3.58
N PRO A 60 -8.64 -2.51 -3.65
CA PRO A 60 -8.83 -1.16 -4.16
C PRO A 60 -7.94 -0.14 -3.46
N THR A 61 -7.36 0.81 -4.19
CA THR A 61 -6.76 2.00 -3.58
C THR A 61 -7.87 2.85 -2.99
N LEU A 62 -7.79 3.16 -1.70
CA LEU A 62 -8.69 4.10 -1.04
C LEU A 62 -8.12 5.50 -1.11
N VAL A 63 -8.97 6.48 -1.43
CA VAL A 63 -8.55 7.87 -1.63
C VAL A 63 -9.47 8.81 -0.85
N PHE A 64 -8.91 9.54 0.09
CA PHE A 64 -9.59 10.55 0.88
C PHE A 64 -8.89 11.89 0.76
N THR A 65 -9.53 12.96 1.21
CA THR A 65 -8.91 14.26 1.38
C THR A 65 -8.81 14.56 2.88
N GLU A 66 -7.72 15.15 3.30
CA GLU A 66 -7.57 15.62 4.69
C GLU A 66 -8.79 16.43 5.13
N GLY A 67 -9.35 16.10 6.29
CA GLY A 67 -10.58 16.68 6.82
C GLY A 67 -11.86 15.95 6.41
N ASP A 68 -11.81 14.94 5.52
CA ASP A 68 -12.93 14.02 5.30
C ASP A 68 -13.16 13.13 6.53
N THR A 69 -14.31 12.47 6.56
CA THR A 69 -14.56 11.32 7.44
C THR A 69 -14.62 10.07 6.59
N ALA A 70 -13.78 9.09 6.89
CA ALA A 70 -13.86 7.78 6.27
C ALA A 70 -14.98 6.95 6.90
N GLU A 71 -15.82 6.34 6.08
CA GLU A 71 -16.84 5.38 6.48
C GLU A 71 -16.69 4.12 5.62
N ILE A 72 -15.97 3.11 6.12
CA ILE A 72 -15.54 1.95 5.34
C ILE A 72 -16.27 0.70 5.84
N TYR A 73 -17.11 0.14 4.97
CA TYR A 73 -17.87 -1.08 5.21
C TYR A 73 -17.08 -2.28 4.72
N VAL A 74 -16.66 -3.15 5.63
CA VAL A 74 -15.95 -4.39 5.28
C VAL A 74 -16.91 -5.56 5.39
N HIS A 75 -17.31 -6.10 4.24
CA HIS A 75 -18.19 -7.25 4.10
C HIS A 75 -17.34 -8.53 4.02
N ASN A 76 -17.29 -9.29 5.09
CA ASN A 76 -16.54 -10.55 5.10
C ASN A 76 -17.35 -11.69 4.45
N LEU A 77 -17.05 -12.02 3.22
CA LEU A 77 -17.63 -13.16 2.49
C LEU A 77 -16.73 -14.40 2.51
N LEU A 78 -15.68 -14.41 3.33
CA LEU A 78 -14.84 -15.59 3.57
C LEU A 78 -15.55 -16.58 4.50
N LYS A 79 -15.01 -17.79 4.59
CA LYS A 79 -15.38 -18.80 5.58
C LYS A 79 -14.61 -18.69 6.90
N GLU A 80 -13.72 -17.73 6.99
CA GLU A 80 -12.84 -17.45 8.13
C GLU A 80 -12.96 -15.99 8.56
N GLU A 81 -12.49 -15.68 9.74
CA GLU A 81 -12.45 -14.32 10.25
C GLU A 81 -11.44 -13.47 9.46
N THR A 82 -11.69 -12.15 9.41
CA THR A 82 -10.80 -11.19 8.78
C THR A 82 -10.74 -9.88 9.57
N SER A 83 -9.86 -9.00 9.20
CA SER A 83 -9.78 -7.61 9.68
C SER A 83 -9.02 -6.78 8.65
N LEU A 84 -9.14 -5.45 8.73
CA LEU A 84 -8.28 -4.53 7.99
C LEU A 84 -7.64 -3.56 8.97
N HIS A 85 -6.34 -3.40 8.85
CA HIS A 85 -5.52 -2.44 9.58
C HIS A 85 -5.09 -1.30 8.65
N TRP A 86 -5.11 -0.09 9.18
CA TRP A 86 -4.78 1.15 8.48
C TRP A 86 -3.36 1.57 8.84
N HIS A 87 -2.40 1.08 8.11
CA HIS A 87 -0.98 1.19 8.45
C HIS A 87 -0.48 2.63 8.43
N GLY A 88 0.01 3.10 9.58
CA GLY A 88 0.59 4.44 9.74
C GLY A 88 -0.44 5.58 9.89
N LEU A 89 -1.73 5.29 10.08
CA LEU A 89 -2.74 6.31 10.28
C LEU A 89 -2.90 6.72 11.74
N PHE A 90 -3.11 8.01 11.97
CA PHE A 90 -3.53 8.56 13.25
C PHE A 90 -5.05 8.50 13.37
N LEU A 91 -5.55 7.55 14.14
CA LEU A 91 -6.98 7.29 14.27
C LEU A 91 -7.33 6.83 15.69
N PRO A 92 -8.63 6.84 16.08
CA PRO A 92 -9.05 6.30 17.36
C PRO A 92 -8.70 4.81 17.46
N ASN A 93 -8.11 4.39 18.59
CA ASN A 93 -7.61 3.03 18.80
C ASN A 93 -8.63 1.92 18.44
N LYS A 94 -9.94 2.14 18.71
CA LYS A 94 -11.00 1.18 18.38
C LYS A 94 -11.24 0.98 16.86
N GLU A 95 -10.70 1.87 16.03
CA GLU A 95 -10.81 1.83 14.56
C GLU A 95 -9.54 1.28 13.89
N ASP A 96 -8.51 0.90 14.68
CA ASP A 96 -7.19 0.52 14.18
C ASP A 96 -7.14 -0.84 13.47
N GLY A 97 -8.16 -1.68 13.67
CA GLY A 97 -8.33 -2.91 12.91
C GLY A 97 -7.49 -4.11 13.34
N VAL A 98 -6.81 -4.05 14.50
CA VAL A 98 -6.01 -5.16 15.00
C VAL A 98 -6.88 -6.13 15.82
N PRO A 99 -7.11 -7.37 15.33
CA PRO A 99 -8.03 -8.31 15.98
C PRO A 99 -7.54 -8.72 17.37
N ASN A 100 -8.49 -8.82 18.29
CA ASN A 100 -8.27 -9.17 19.71
C ASN A 100 -7.45 -8.15 20.51
N LEU A 101 -7.04 -7.02 19.91
CA LEU A 101 -6.35 -5.93 20.59
C LEU A 101 -7.19 -4.64 20.56
N THR A 102 -7.52 -4.15 19.37
CA THR A 102 -8.29 -2.91 19.21
C THR A 102 -9.75 -3.17 18.87
N GLN A 103 -10.06 -4.33 18.30
CA GLN A 103 -11.41 -4.77 17.95
C GLN A 103 -11.54 -6.29 17.96
N MET A 104 -12.76 -6.80 17.87
CA MET A 104 -13.03 -8.21 17.59
C MET A 104 -12.86 -8.48 16.09
N PRO A 105 -12.37 -9.68 15.68
CA PRO A 105 -12.32 -10.06 14.27
C PRO A 105 -13.69 -9.98 13.60
N ILE A 106 -13.70 -9.64 12.31
CA ILE A 106 -14.91 -9.61 11.49
C ILE A 106 -15.27 -11.06 11.12
N LYS A 107 -16.37 -11.55 11.67
CA LYS A 107 -16.83 -12.95 11.48
C LYS A 107 -17.29 -13.21 10.05
N PRO A 108 -17.27 -14.48 9.59
CA PRO A 108 -17.83 -14.87 8.30
C PRO A 108 -19.28 -14.37 8.12
N ASN A 109 -19.60 -13.88 6.91
CA ASN A 109 -20.92 -13.36 6.53
C ASN A 109 -21.43 -12.22 7.41
N THR A 110 -20.52 -11.44 8.01
CA THR A 110 -20.85 -10.20 8.73
C THR A 110 -20.17 -9.00 8.09
N THR A 111 -20.67 -7.81 8.45
CA THR A 111 -20.12 -6.53 8.04
C THR A 111 -19.61 -5.80 9.28
N HIS A 112 -18.43 -5.20 9.17
CA HIS A 112 -17.90 -4.24 10.14
C HIS A 112 -17.80 -2.88 9.48
N VAL A 113 -18.06 -1.80 10.24
CA VAL A 113 -17.95 -0.43 9.75
C VAL A 113 -16.85 0.28 10.52
N TYR A 114 -15.83 0.71 9.80
CA TYR A 114 -14.82 1.63 10.33
C TYR A 114 -15.27 3.05 10.07
N HIS A 115 -15.20 3.91 11.10
CA HIS A 115 -15.63 5.30 11.00
C HIS A 115 -14.67 6.21 11.74
N PHE A 116 -13.84 6.95 10.99
CA PHE A 116 -12.82 7.81 11.59
C PHE A 116 -12.53 9.06 10.74
N PRO A 117 -12.14 10.18 11.39
CA PRO A 117 -11.74 11.38 10.67
C PRO A 117 -10.36 11.20 10.01
N ILE A 118 -10.19 11.78 8.84
CA ILE A 118 -8.92 11.89 8.13
C ILE A 118 -8.22 13.16 8.61
N ILE A 119 -7.28 13.03 9.56
CA ILE A 119 -6.61 14.15 10.23
C ILE A 119 -5.17 14.35 9.77
N GLN A 120 -4.73 13.58 8.79
CA GLN A 120 -3.40 13.65 8.19
C GLN A 120 -3.52 13.52 6.67
N ASN A 121 -2.44 13.81 5.97
CA ASN A 121 -2.32 13.56 4.54
C ASN A 121 -1.11 12.69 4.23
N GLY A 122 -0.92 12.29 2.98
CA GLY A 122 0.22 11.48 2.54
C GLY A 122 -0.18 10.15 1.93
N THR A 123 0.84 9.36 1.62
CA THR A 123 0.70 8.00 1.10
C THR A 123 0.91 7.02 2.24
N HIS A 124 -0.10 6.22 2.47
CA HIS A 124 -0.12 5.11 3.42
C HIS A 124 -0.64 3.87 2.71
N TRP A 125 -0.83 2.81 3.43
CA TRP A 125 -1.38 1.57 2.91
C TRP A 125 -2.27 0.88 3.94
N TYR A 126 -3.02 -0.11 3.53
CA TYR A 126 -3.85 -0.90 4.43
C TYR A 126 -3.79 -2.37 4.03
N HIS A 127 -3.96 -3.25 5.02
CA HIS A 127 -3.81 -4.69 4.82
C HIS A 127 -4.60 -5.50 5.84
N SER A 128 -4.73 -6.79 5.60
CA SER A 128 -5.31 -7.69 6.61
C SER A 128 -4.34 -7.86 7.78
N HIS A 129 -4.89 -7.86 8.98
CA HIS A 129 -4.17 -8.20 10.20
C HIS A 129 -4.66 -9.53 10.80
N SER A 130 -5.30 -10.39 9.97
CA SER A 130 -5.84 -11.69 10.35
C SER A 130 -5.06 -12.82 9.70
N GLY A 131 -4.42 -13.66 10.53
CA GLY A 131 -3.63 -14.80 10.05
C GLY A 131 -2.55 -14.39 9.04
N LEU A 132 -2.55 -15.04 7.88
CA LEU A 132 -1.61 -14.80 6.78
C LEU A 132 -2.33 -14.31 5.51
N GLN A 133 -3.45 -13.60 5.68
CA GLN A 133 -4.30 -13.15 4.56
C GLN A 133 -3.65 -12.04 3.74
N GLU A 134 -2.80 -11.21 4.36
CA GLU A 134 -2.02 -10.18 3.67
C GLU A 134 -1.22 -10.79 2.52
N GLN A 135 -0.47 -11.87 2.76
CA GLN A 135 0.42 -12.50 1.79
C GLN A 135 -0.28 -13.12 0.59
N ILE A 136 -1.60 -13.26 0.64
CA ILE A 136 -2.41 -13.84 -0.45
C ILE A 136 -3.36 -12.84 -1.11
N GLY A 137 -3.09 -11.52 -0.94
CA GLY A 137 -3.74 -10.49 -1.73
C GLY A 137 -4.37 -9.33 -0.97
N MET A 138 -4.43 -9.37 0.37
CA MET A 138 -5.10 -8.35 1.17
C MET A 138 -4.19 -7.19 1.59
N TYR A 139 -3.74 -6.41 0.64
CA TYR A 139 -2.95 -5.18 0.81
C TYR A 139 -3.28 -4.17 -0.30
N ALA A 140 -3.23 -2.87 -0.02
CA ALA A 140 -3.36 -1.80 -1.03
C ALA A 140 -2.97 -0.42 -0.47
N ASN A 141 -2.88 0.59 -1.35
CA ASN A 141 -2.65 1.98 -0.97
C ASN A 141 -3.86 2.58 -0.24
N PHE A 142 -3.56 3.40 0.76
CA PHE A 142 -4.47 4.33 1.41
C PHE A 142 -3.89 5.74 1.22
N ILE A 143 -4.49 6.52 0.33
CA ILE A 143 -3.98 7.83 -0.06
C ILE A 143 -4.85 8.91 0.55
N MET A 144 -4.22 9.83 1.27
CA MET A 144 -4.87 11.00 1.81
C MET A 144 -4.30 12.25 1.12
N LEU A 145 -5.15 12.90 0.32
CA LEU A 145 -4.78 14.09 -0.42
C LEU A 145 -4.77 15.32 0.51
N LYS A 146 -3.77 16.17 0.33
CA LYS A 146 -3.68 17.45 1.00
C LYS A 146 -4.70 18.42 0.43
N LYS A 147 -5.34 19.25 1.26
CA LYS A 147 -6.23 20.31 0.80
C LYS A 147 -5.43 21.38 0.06
N SER A 148 -6.02 21.93 -1.00
CA SER A 148 -5.38 23.00 -1.78
C SER A 148 -5.25 24.33 -1.05
N ASP A 149 -6.02 24.54 0.03
CA ASP A 149 -5.97 25.71 0.92
C ASP A 149 -5.13 25.47 2.18
N ASP A 150 -4.53 24.29 2.33
CA ASP A 150 -3.60 23.99 3.42
C ASP A 150 -2.32 24.85 3.27
N LYS A 151 -1.84 25.39 4.40
CA LYS A 151 -0.64 26.25 4.42
C LYS A 151 0.64 25.52 3.99
N THR A 152 0.65 24.20 4.09
CA THR A 152 1.79 23.34 3.69
C THR A 152 1.65 22.81 2.28
N PHE A 153 0.61 23.23 1.53
CA PHE A 153 0.39 22.78 0.14
C PHE A 153 1.52 23.24 -0.77
N ARG A 154 2.18 22.30 -1.42
CA ARG A 154 3.33 22.54 -2.29
C ARG A 154 2.88 22.56 -3.74
N LYS A 155 2.64 23.77 -4.28
CA LYS A 155 2.28 23.96 -5.69
C LYS A 155 3.36 23.37 -6.61
N GLY A 156 2.95 22.63 -7.63
CA GLY A 156 3.86 21.91 -8.53
C GLY A 156 4.36 20.55 -8.00
N ILE A 157 3.86 20.13 -6.81
CA ILE A 157 4.10 18.82 -6.21
C ILE A 157 2.77 18.18 -5.81
N ASP A 158 2.00 18.84 -4.94
CA ASP A 158 0.77 18.26 -4.37
C ASP A 158 -0.43 18.34 -5.35
N ASP A 159 -0.36 19.20 -6.37
CA ASP A 159 -1.32 19.34 -7.48
C ASP A 159 -0.99 18.51 -8.73
N LEU A 160 0.12 17.75 -8.72
CA LEU A 160 0.44 16.85 -9.83
C LEU A 160 -0.54 15.68 -9.93
N PRO A 161 -0.78 15.15 -11.16
CA PRO A 161 -1.53 13.92 -11.33
C PRO A 161 -0.95 12.81 -10.45
N THR A 162 -1.81 12.21 -9.63
CA THR A 162 -1.43 11.16 -8.68
C THR A 162 -1.60 9.79 -9.31
N VAL A 163 -0.56 8.94 -9.21
CA VAL A 163 -0.53 7.58 -9.73
C VAL A 163 -0.22 6.62 -8.57
N PRO A 164 -1.16 5.77 -8.14
CA PRO A 164 -0.94 4.80 -7.09
C PRO A 164 -0.13 3.61 -7.60
N ILE A 165 0.85 3.18 -6.83
CA ILE A 165 1.64 1.98 -7.10
C ILE A 165 1.75 1.16 -5.82
N VAL A 166 1.44 -0.13 -5.93
CA VAL A 166 1.71 -1.12 -4.89
C VAL A 166 2.71 -2.13 -5.44
N LEU A 167 3.87 -2.21 -4.81
CA LEU A 167 4.86 -3.25 -5.06
C LEU A 167 4.57 -4.45 -4.18
N SER A 168 4.72 -5.65 -4.71
CA SER A 168 4.49 -6.87 -3.96
C SER A 168 5.17 -8.07 -4.63
N GLU A 169 5.18 -9.20 -3.92
CA GLU A 169 5.70 -10.45 -4.43
C GLU A 169 4.68 -11.58 -4.26
N TRP A 170 4.91 -12.67 -4.98
CA TRP A 170 4.07 -13.86 -4.95
C TRP A 170 4.89 -15.13 -4.88
N THR A 171 4.46 -16.06 -4.02
CA THR A 171 4.96 -17.45 -3.99
C THR A 171 3.81 -18.43 -4.18
N ASP A 172 4.10 -19.52 -4.87
CA ASP A 172 3.15 -20.65 -5.02
C ASP A 172 3.03 -21.51 -3.77
N LEU A 173 3.87 -21.31 -2.78
CA LEU A 173 3.78 -21.99 -1.51
C LEU A 173 2.62 -21.43 -0.68
N LYS A 174 1.97 -22.32 0.08
CA LYS A 174 0.96 -21.86 1.04
C LYS A 174 1.63 -21.02 2.14
N PRO A 175 0.99 -19.95 2.61
CA PRO A 175 1.54 -19.09 3.67
C PRO A 175 1.98 -19.89 4.92
N GLU A 176 1.21 -20.92 5.32
CA GLU A 176 1.53 -21.76 6.48
C GLU A 176 2.81 -22.60 6.26
N ASN A 177 3.11 -22.94 5.01
CA ASN A 177 4.37 -23.61 4.68
C ASN A 177 5.56 -22.68 4.80
N ILE A 178 5.43 -21.43 4.31
CA ILE A 178 6.45 -20.38 4.48
C ILE A 178 6.67 -20.12 5.97
N HIS A 179 5.60 -19.89 6.73
CA HIS A 179 5.68 -19.67 8.18
C HIS A 179 6.42 -20.81 8.89
N ARG A 180 6.11 -22.07 8.56
CA ARG A 180 6.83 -23.23 9.10
C ARG A 180 8.31 -23.26 8.68
N MET A 181 8.62 -22.87 7.43
CA MET A 181 10.00 -22.83 6.93
C MET A 181 10.82 -21.74 7.63
N LEU A 182 10.21 -20.60 7.97
CA LEU A 182 10.87 -19.52 8.74
C LEU A 182 11.15 -19.94 10.21
N HIS A 183 10.41 -20.90 10.77
CA HIS A 183 10.70 -21.48 12.09
C HIS A 183 11.73 -22.62 12.04
N ASN A 184 11.91 -23.23 10.89
CA ASN A 184 12.80 -24.37 10.71
C ASN A 184 13.79 -24.06 9.60
N ALA A 185 15.03 -23.79 9.97
CA ALA A 185 16.09 -23.52 9.03
C ALA A 185 16.12 -24.56 7.87
N ASN A 186 16.11 -24.09 6.62
CA ASN A 186 16.10 -24.96 5.44
C ASN A 186 16.77 -24.25 4.25
N ASP A 187 17.19 -25.04 3.27
CA ASP A 187 17.88 -24.55 2.08
C ASP A 187 16.96 -24.31 0.87
N TYR A 188 15.65 -24.46 1.02
CA TYR A 188 14.74 -24.35 -0.12
C TYR A 188 14.86 -23.01 -0.86
N PRO A 189 14.84 -21.83 -0.18
CA PRO A 189 15.02 -20.55 -0.85
C PRO A 189 16.37 -20.44 -1.54
N ALA A 190 17.45 -20.85 -0.88
CA ALA A 190 18.81 -20.78 -1.42
C ALA A 190 19.00 -21.69 -2.65
N LEU A 191 18.40 -22.90 -2.65
CA LEU A 191 18.39 -23.82 -3.80
C LEU A 191 17.60 -23.21 -4.97
N LYS A 192 16.45 -22.57 -4.70
CA LYS A 192 15.63 -21.93 -5.73
C LYS A 192 16.31 -20.71 -6.36
N LYS A 193 17.10 -19.98 -5.59
CA LYS A 193 17.90 -18.85 -6.04
C LYS A 193 19.22 -19.26 -6.67
N ASN A 194 19.53 -20.56 -6.77
CA ASN A 194 20.82 -21.12 -7.19
C ASN A 194 22.03 -20.59 -6.37
N ALA A 195 21.78 -20.18 -5.14
CA ALA A 195 22.82 -19.74 -4.21
C ALA A 195 23.54 -20.89 -3.52
N VAL A 196 22.94 -22.08 -3.51
CA VAL A 196 23.48 -23.30 -2.94
C VAL A 196 23.29 -24.46 -3.92
N GLN A 197 24.34 -25.27 -4.11
CA GLN A 197 24.28 -26.47 -4.94
C GLN A 197 23.41 -27.55 -4.30
N SER A 198 22.52 -28.17 -5.07
CA SER A 198 21.74 -29.32 -4.62
C SER A 198 22.60 -30.59 -4.47
N TYR A 199 22.13 -31.58 -3.73
CA TYR A 199 22.82 -32.88 -3.64
C TYR A 199 22.89 -33.60 -5.00
N ALA A 200 21.85 -33.49 -5.83
CA ALA A 200 21.83 -34.10 -7.17
C ALA A 200 22.91 -33.46 -8.08
N GLU A 201 23.04 -32.16 -8.05
CA GLU A 201 24.10 -31.42 -8.78
C GLU A 201 25.50 -31.77 -8.27
N ALA A 202 25.66 -31.91 -6.94
CA ALA A 202 26.93 -32.28 -6.33
C ALA A 202 27.35 -33.75 -6.72
N ILE A 203 26.38 -34.66 -6.80
CA ILE A 203 26.63 -36.03 -7.30
C ILE A 203 27.06 -35.98 -8.75
N LYS A 204 26.28 -35.26 -9.60
CA LYS A 204 26.60 -35.13 -11.04
C LYS A 204 27.98 -34.54 -11.30
N ALA A 205 28.40 -33.58 -10.45
CA ALA A 205 29.70 -32.92 -10.54
C ALA A 205 30.83 -33.67 -9.81
N GLY A 206 30.59 -34.81 -9.20
CA GLY A 206 31.59 -35.62 -8.46
C GLY A 206 32.02 -35.00 -7.11
N HIS A 207 31.28 -34.06 -6.58
CA HIS A 207 31.63 -33.31 -5.36
C HIS A 207 30.78 -33.71 -4.12
N PHE A 208 30.08 -34.82 -4.16
CA PHE A 208 29.13 -35.23 -3.09
C PHE A 208 29.77 -35.23 -1.69
N LYS A 209 30.98 -35.82 -1.55
CA LYS A 209 31.69 -35.89 -0.26
C LYS A 209 32.00 -34.46 0.29
N THR A 210 32.42 -33.58 -0.61
CA THR A 210 32.70 -32.17 -0.26
C THR A 210 31.43 -31.44 0.15
N LYS A 211 30.35 -31.66 -0.59
CA LYS A 211 29.02 -31.08 -0.26
C LYS A 211 28.58 -31.55 1.14
N LEU A 212 28.63 -32.84 1.41
CA LEU A 212 28.25 -33.40 2.71
C LEU A 212 29.07 -32.82 3.87
N LYS A 213 30.40 -32.72 3.69
CA LYS A 213 31.31 -32.14 4.68
C LYS A 213 30.99 -30.65 4.93
N ASN A 214 30.68 -29.89 3.88
CA ASN A 214 30.35 -28.48 3.99
C ASN A 214 28.98 -28.29 4.67
N GLU A 215 27.99 -29.11 4.34
CA GLU A 215 26.69 -29.08 5.02
C GLU A 215 26.82 -29.36 6.51
N TRP A 216 27.62 -30.37 6.89
CA TRP A 216 27.88 -30.66 8.30
C TRP A 216 28.49 -29.47 9.03
N LYS A 217 29.45 -28.78 8.40
CA LYS A 217 30.07 -27.57 8.98
C LYS A 217 29.09 -26.37 9.05
N ARG A 218 28.14 -26.32 8.11
CA ARG A 218 27.18 -25.23 7.99
C ARG A 218 25.97 -25.39 8.93
N MET A 219 25.79 -26.51 9.59
CA MET A 219 24.61 -26.78 10.46
C MET A 219 24.36 -25.72 11.54
N LEU A 220 25.29 -24.81 11.79
CA LEU A 220 25.17 -23.73 12.77
C LEU A 220 24.93 -22.34 12.15
N ALA A 221 24.89 -22.22 10.81
CA ALA A 221 24.84 -20.95 10.12
C ALA A 221 23.72 -20.96 9.04
N MET A 222 22.48 -21.19 9.43
CA MET A 222 21.34 -21.25 8.51
C MET A 222 20.61 -19.91 8.54
N ASP A 223 20.36 -19.37 7.37
CA ASP A 223 19.48 -18.21 7.19
C ASP A 223 18.03 -18.69 7.32
N VAL A 224 17.32 -18.15 8.31
CA VAL A 224 15.91 -18.45 8.60
C VAL A 224 14.99 -17.32 8.14
N SER A 225 15.53 -16.25 7.56
CA SER A 225 14.77 -15.07 7.14
C SER A 225 14.44 -15.05 5.64
N ASP A 226 14.99 -15.99 4.85
CA ASP A 226 14.88 -15.97 3.40
C ASP A 226 13.60 -16.66 2.91
N VAL A 227 12.93 -16.01 1.97
CA VAL A 227 11.78 -16.53 1.23
C VAL A 227 12.07 -16.47 -0.26
N TYR A 228 11.62 -17.48 -1.00
CA TYR A 228 11.68 -17.46 -2.46
C TYR A 228 10.32 -17.07 -3.03
N TYR A 229 10.32 -16.06 -3.88
CA TYR A 229 9.14 -15.59 -4.60
C TYR A 229 9.27 -15.88 -6.09
N GLU A 230 8.21 -16.45 -6.67
CA GLU A 230 8.15 -16.78 -8.10
C GLU A 230 7.89 -15.54 -8.96
N LYS A 231 7.24 -14.52 -8.42
CA LYS A 231 6.88 -13.29 -9.14
C LYS A 231 7.02 -12.06 -8.26
N ILE A 232 7.36 -10.96 -8.91
CA ILE A 232 7.31 -9.60 -8.39
C ILE A 232 6.23 -8.86 -9.18
N PHE A 233 5.45 -8.02 -8.50
CA PHE A 233 4.33 -7.31 -9.08
C PHE A 233 4.39 -5.80 -8.82
N MET A 234 3.91 -5.06 -9.80
CA MET A 234 3.47 -3.69 -9.68
C MET A 234 1.95 -3.67 -9.93
N ASN A 235 1.16 -3.25 -8.93
CA ASN A 235 -0.30 -3.28 -8.99
C ASN A 235 -0.88 -4.67 -9.40
N GLY A 236 -0.31 -5.75 -8.85
CA GLY A 236 -0.75 -7.13 -9.06
C GLY A 236 -0.37 -7.74 -10.41
N LYS A 237 0.49 -7.08 -11.20
CA LYS A 237 0.96 -7.56 -12.50
C LYS A 237 2.48 -7.46 -12.61
N PRO A 238 3.15 -8.31 -13.42
CA PRO A 238 4.58 -8.18 -13.68
C PRO A 238 4.95 -6.87 -14.39
N SER A 239 4.02 -6.33 -15.18
CA SER A 239 4.09 -5.01 -15.80
C SER A 239 2.69 -4.42 -15.85
N THR A 240 2.56 -3.11 -15.74
CA THR A 240 1.26 -2.44 -15.73
C THR A 240 1.34 -1.09 -16.44
N ASP A 241 0.28 -0.72 -17.13
CA ASP A 241 0.08 0.64 -17.61
C ASP A 241 -0.28 1.52 -16.42
N LEU A 242 0.46 2.61 -16.24
CA LEU A 242 0.21 3.56 -15.18
C LEU A 242 -0.98 4.44 -15.51
N LYS A 243 -1.87 4.61 -14.55
CA LYS A 243 -3.05 5.48 -14.67
C LYS A 243 -3.17 6.37 -13.45
N GLY A 244 -3.63 7.59 -13.66
CA GLY A 244 -4.01 8.48 -12.56
C GLY A 244 -5.15 7.91 -11.71
N ILE A 245 -5.25 8.33 -10.46
CA ILE A 245 -6.36 7.92 -9.57
C ILE A 245 -7.73 8.38 -10.08
N ASP A 246 -7.77 9.41 -10.92
CA ASP A 246 -8.97 9.91 -11.58
C ASP A 246 -9.30 9.16 -12.89
N GLY A 247 -8.54 8.12 -13.23
CA GLY A 247 -8.69 7.31 -14.44
C GLY A 247 -8.21 7.99 -15.73
N LYS A 248 -7.63 9.21 -15.64
CA LYS A 248 -7.08 9.89 -16.82
C LYS A 248 -5.84 9.20 -17.34
N GLU A 249 -5.72 9.16 -18.66
CA GLU A 249 -4.52 8.73 -19.34
C GLU A 249 -3.40 9.77 -19.15
N LEU A 250 -2.19 9.26 -18.92
CA LEU A 250 -0.99 10.07 -18.81
C LEU A 250 -0.38 10.26 -20.19
N LYS A 251 0.15 11.45 -20.46
CA LYS A 251 0.76 11.79 -21.74
C LYS A 251 2.25 11.98 -21.62
N ALA A 252 2.98 11.71 -22.68
CA ALA A 252 4.39 12.03 -22.78
C ALA A 252 4.67 13.49 -22.42
N GLY A 253 5.64 13.72 -21.55
CA GLY A 253 6.00 15.04 -21.02
C GLY A 253 5.23 15.45 -19.74
N ASP A 254 4.16 14.75 -19.36
CA ASP A 254 3.49 15.03 -18.08
C ASP A 254 4.39 14.71 -16.90
N LYS A 255 4.48 15.65 -15.95
CA LYS A 255 5.01 15.36 -14.63
C LYS A 255 3.93 14.71 -13.78
N VAL A 256 4.26 13.61 -13.13
CA VAL A 256 3.33 12.85 -12.29
C VAL A 256 3.95 12.56 -10.93
N ARG A 257 3.11 12.47 -9.91
CA ARG A 257 3.48 12.02 -8.57
C ARG A 257 3.09 10.54 -8.44
N LEU A 258 4.09 9.67 -8.43
CA LEU A 258 3.90 8.26 -8.13
C LEU A 258 3.85 8.09 -6.62
N ARG A 259 2.77 7.50 -6.11
CA ARG A 259 2.58 7.19 -4.69
C ARG A 259 2.75 5.70 -4.49
N ILE A 260 3.91 5.33 -3.98
CA ILE A 260 4.41 3.96 -3.98
C ILE A 260 4.36 3.39 -2.57
N SER A 261 3.73 2.24 -2.40
CA SER A 261 3.80 1.45 -1.17
C SER A 261 4.45 0.10 -1.45
N ASN A 262 5.32 -0.35 -0.56
CA ASN A 262 5.80 -1.71 -0.56
C ASN A 262 4.89 -2.58 0.32
N GLY A 263 3.91 -3.23 -0.31
CA GLY A 263 3.02 -4.21 0.31
C GLY A 263 3.56 -5.65 0.27
N GLY A 264 4.85 -5.82 0.04
CA GLY A 264 5.51 -7.12 0.08
C GLY A 264 5.78 -7.57 1.50
N ALA A 265 5.84 -8.90 1.71
CA ALA A 265 6.04 -9.48 3.03
C ALA A 265 7.51 -9.47 3.49
N SER A 266 8.48 -9.49 2.56
CA SER A 266 9.90 -9.51 2.92
C SER A 266 10.85 -8.89 1.89
N SER A 267 10.37 -8.50 0.71
CA SER A 267 11.24 -7.98 -0.36
C SER A 267 11.54 -6.50 -0.19
N TYR A 268 12.81 -6.16 -0.39
CA TYR A 268 13.25 -4.80 -0.67
C TYR A 268 13.28 -4.60 -2.17
N PHE A 269 12.73 -3.48 -2.66
CA PHE A 269 12.69 -3.18 -4.09
C PHE A 269 13.65 -2.02 -4.41
N TRP A 270 14.50 -2.23 -5.43
CA TRP A 270 15.22 -1.14 -6.05
C TRP A 270 14.37 -0.53 -7.16
N LEU A 271 14.12 0.76 -7.07
CA LEU A 271 13.43 1.54 -8.09
C LEU A 271 14.45 2.35 -8.89
N THR A 272 14.33 2.26 -10.20
CA THR A 272 15.06 3.09 -11.15
C THR A 272 14.09 3.66 -12.17
N TYR A 273 14.45 4.76 -12.78
CA TYR A 273 13.64 5.41 -13.79
C TYR A 273 14.45 5.60 -15.07
N ALA A 274 14.01 4.98 -16.18
CA ALA A 274 14.73 5.03 -17.46
C ALA A 274 14.75 6.43 -18.11
N GLY A 275 13.81 7.32 -17.72
CA GLY A 275 13.74 8.70 -18.21
C GLY A 275 14.66 9.69 -17.50
N GLY A 276 15.51 9.25 -16.57
CA GLY A 276 16.44 10.12 -15.85
C GLY A 276 16.39 9.95 -14.34
N LYS A 277 16.45 11.05 -13.61
CA LYS A 277 16.44 11.04 -12.14
C LYS A 277 15.03 10.94 -11.57
N ILE A 278 14.96 10.38 -10.38
CA ILE A 278 13.78 10.31 -9.52
C ILE A 278 13.85 11.50 -8.55
N THR A 279 12.81 12.30 -8.44
CA THR A 279 12.70 13.32 -7.38
C THR A 279 11.84 12.80 -6.24
N VAL A 280 12.43 12.47 -5.09
CA VAL A 280 11.72 12.05 -3.88
C VAL A 280 11.13 13.28 -3.21
N VAL A 281 9.82 13.24 -2.87
CA VAL A 281 9.08 14.39 -2.29
C VAL A 281 8.34 14.04 -0.99
N ALA A 282 8.17 12.75 -0.67
CA ALA A 282 7.63 12.29 0.61
C ALA A 282 8.12 10.87 0.92
N ASN A 283 8.17 10.54 2.22
CA ASN A 283 8.45 9.21 2.76
C ASN A 283 7.53 8.94 3.96
N ASP A 284 6.93 7.75 3.99
CA ASP A 284 6.02 7.29 5.04
C ASP A 284 4.95 8.34 5.41
N GLY A 285 4.29 8.88 4.38
CA GLY A 285 3.25 9.89 4.52
C GLY A 285 3.73 11.30 4.86
N ASN A 286 5.02 11.50 5.11
CA ASN A 286 5.58 12.79 5.48
C ASN A 286 6.26 13.48 4.30
N ASP A 287 5.99 14.76 4.14
CA ASP A 287 6.69 15.60 3.16
C ASP A 287 8.18 15.69 3.49
N VAL A 288 9.02 15.62 2.47
CA VAL A 288 10.46 15.86 2.58
C VAL A 288 10.87 16.97 1.60
N GLU A 289 12.01 17.60 1.87
CA GLU A 289 12.64 18.48 0.88
C GLU A 289 12.95 17.66 -0.37
N PRO A 290 12.60 18.16 -1.58
CA PRO A 290 12.80 17.40 -2.81
C PRO A 290 14.26 17.02 -3.03
N VAL A 291 14.53 15.73 -3.19
CA VAL A 291 15.88 15.18 -3.42
C VAL A 291 15.91 14.37 -4.71
N GLU A 292 16.85 14.68 -5.60
CA GLU A 292 17.08 13.91 -6.82
C GLU A 292 18.01 12.74 -6.58
N VAL A 293 17.58 11.55 -6.98
CA VAL A 293 18.37 10.30 -6.90
C VAL A 293 18.33 9.53 -8.22
N ASP A 294 19.38 8.75 -8.49
CA ASP A 294 19.41 7.87 -9.67
C ASP A 294 18.65 6.56 -9.43
N ARG A 295 18.55 6.16 -8.18
CA ARG A 295 17.83 4.96 -7.74
C ARG A 295 17.37 5.12 -6.30
N LEU A 296 16.30 4.43 -5.95
CA LEU A 296 15.71 4.43 -4.63
C LEU A 296 15.51 2.99 -4.18
N ILE A 297 15.85 2.67 -2.93
CA ILE A 297 15.45 1.41 -2.30
C ILE A 297 14.21 1.66 -1.44
N ILE A 298 13.25 0.75 -1.50
CA ILE A 298 12.05 0.78 -0.67
C ILE A 298 11.96 -0.51 0.13
N ALA A 299 12.00 -0.39 1.45
CA ALA A 299 11.89 -1.50 2.38
C ALA A 299 10.42 -1.94 2.56
N VAL A 300 10.25 -3.09 3.22
CA VAL A 300 8.92 -3.61 3.58
C VAL A 300 8.16 -2.57 4.40
N SER A 301 6.90 -2.35 4.08
CA SER A 301 5.98 -1.39 4.71
C SER A 301 6.30 0.10 4.48
N GLU A 302 7.43 0.43 3.86
CA GLU A 302 7.73 1.83 3.51
C GLU A 302 6.83 2.34 2.38
N THR A 303 6.60 3.64 2.40
CA THR A 303 5.98 4.36 1.29
C THR A 303 6.86 5.51 0.82
N TYR A 304 6.87 5.75 -0.49
CA TYR A 304 7.54 6.90 -1.08
C TYR A 304 6.64 7.60 -2.08
N ASP A 305 6.68 8.92 -2.08
CA ASP A 305 6.16 9.70 -3.19
C ASP A 305 7.32 10.27 -4.01
N ILE A 306 7.27 9.99 -5.30
CA ILE A 306 8.29 10.44 -6.23
C ILE A 306 7.67 11.17 -7.41
N ILE A 307 8.40 12.13 -7.95
CA ILE A 307 8.03 12.81 -9.19
C ILE A 307 8.89 12.29 -10.33
N VAL A 308 8.23 11.92 -11.41
CA VAL A 308 8.87 11.56 -12.68
C VAL A 308 8.16 12.26 -13.83
N THR A 309 8.83 12.37 -14.98
CA THR A 309 8.23 12.89 -16.21
C THR A 309 7.91 11.71 -17.14
N ILE A 310 6.66 11.56 -17.57
CA ILE A 310 6.27 10.47 -18.48
C ILE A 310 7.11 10.58 -19.76
N PRO A 311 7.88 9.55 -20.14
CA PRO A 311 8.75 9.61 -21.31
C PRO A 311 7.96 9.62 -22.62
N ALA A 312 8.65 9.85 -23.74
CA ALA A 312 8.06 9.74 -25.06
C ALA A 312 7.53 8.31 -25.31
N GLU A 313 6.53 8.19 -26.18
CA GLU A 313 5.95 6.90 -26.56
C GLU A 313 7.04 5.88 -26.94
N ASN A 314 6.78 4.60 -26.59
CA ASN A 314 7.67 3.45 -26.83
C ASN A 314 8.95 3.40 -25.96
N THR A 315 9.02 4.15 -24.87
CA THR A 315 10.08 3.99 -23.89
C THR A 315 9.60 3.08 -22.75
N ALA A 316 10.21 1.92 -22.56
CA ALA A 316 9.93 1.05 -21.42
C ALA A 316 10.57 1.65 -20.15
N PHE A 317 9.90 1.50 -19.03
CA PHE A 317 10.35 1.92 -17.69
C PHE A 317 11.07 0.80 -16.97
#